data_170998dd805139a57b5cba21ebe46628
#
_entry.id   170998dd805139a57b5cba21ebe46628
#
_cell.length_a   1.000
_cell.length_b   1.000
_cell.length_c   1.000
_cell.angle_alpha   90.00
_cell.angle_beta   90.00
_cell.angle_gamma   90.00
#
_symmetry.space_group_name_H-M   'P 1'
#
loop_
_entity.id
_entity.type
_entity.pdbx_description
1 polymer ?
#
loop_
_entity_poly.entity_id
_entity_poly.type
_entity_poly.pdbx_seq_one_letter_code
_entity_poly.pdbx_strand_id
1 'polypeptide(L)'
;MPYAQAHTEHYDNGDIALVSYVTVVATLSNDGWLHVYGLYSNTTRRHISAFMKEFNFGDYFLAKLLYTDNMKYNIHTGEVCPI
;
A
#
# COMPACT_ATOMS: atom_id res chain seq x y z
N MET A 1 10.08 4.54 -7.32
CA MET A 1 9.95 3.06 -7.30
C MET A 1 10.97 2.44 -8.21
N PRO A 2 11.67 1.38 -7.79
CA PRO A 2 12.68 0.73 -8.63
C PRO A 2 12.12 -0.18 -9.72
N TYR A 3 10.82 -0.45 -9.74
CA TYR A 3 10.21 -1.36 -10.70
C TYR A 3 9.55 -0.59 -11.83
N ALA A 4 9.84 -0.99 -13.08
CA ALA A 4 9.40 -0.25 -14.27
C ALA A 4 7.88 -0.23 -14.44
N GLN A 5 7.18 -1.24 -13.96
CA GLN A 5 5.73 -1.37 -14.11
C GLN A 5 4.94 -0.88 -12.92
N ALA A 6 5.60 -0.22 -11.96
CA ALA A 6 4.92 0.33 -10.80
C ALA A 6 5.27 1.80 -10.65
N HIS A 7 4.30 2.58 -10.20
CA HIS A 7 4.53 3.98 -9.87
C HIS A 7 3.57 4.42 -8.77
N THR A 8 3.88 5.54 -8.15
CA THR A 8 2.98 6.17 -7.19
C THR A 8 2.30 7.37 -7.85
N GLU A 9 1.03 7.58 -7.51
CA GLU A 9 0.29 8.78 -7.88
C GLU A 9 0.00 9.58 -6.63
N HIS A 10 0.30 10.88 -6.68
CA HIS A 10 0.10 11.80 -5.57
C HIS A 10 -1.05 12.73 -5.92
N TYR A 11 -2.06 12.78 -5.07
CA TYR A 11 -3.25 13.59 -5.29
C TYR A 11 -3.16 14.93 -4.54
N ASP A 12 -3.94 15.90 -4.98
CA ASP A 12 -3.91 17.26 -4.41
C ASP A 12 -4.28 17.30 -2.92
N ASN A 13 -5.10 16.36 -2.47
CA ASN A 13 -5.50 16.27 -1.07
C ASN A 13 -4.44 15.58 -0.18
N GLY A 14 -3.31 15.13 -0.75
CA GLY A 14 -2.26 14.44 -0.01
C GLY A 14 -2.35 12.93 0.00
N ASP A 15 -3.36 12.35 -0.60
CA ASP A 15 -3.46 10.90 -0.76
C ASP A 15 -2.40 10.40 -1.76
N ILE A 16 -1.96 9.15 -1.57
CA ILE A 16 -1.00 8.51 -2.46
C ILE A 16 -1.58 7.16 -2.87
N ALA A 17 -1.47 6.83 -4.15
CA ALA A 17 -1.86 5.52 -4.66
C ALA A 17 -0.64 4.80 -5.24
N LEU A 18 -0.54 3.50 -4.97
CA LEU A 18 0.41 2.63 -5.65
C LEU A 18 -0.30 1.96 -6.81
N VAL A 19 0.22 2.18 -8.01
CA VAL A 19 -0.31 1.60 -9.24
C VAL A 19 0.67 0.52 -9.71
N SER A 20 0.17 -0.71 -9.85
CA SER A 20 0.92 -1.83 -10.42
C SER A 20 0.34 -2.09 -11.81
N TYR A 21 1.17 -1.87 -12.84
CA TYR A 21 0.73 -1.83 -14.23
C TYR A 21 -0.36 -0.76 -14.43
N VAL A 22 -1.62 -1.15 -14.50
CA VAL A 22 -2.74 -0.21 -14.67
C VAL A 22 -3.73 -0.26 -13.51
N THR A 23 -3.39 -1.00 -12.45
CA THR A 23 -4.32 -1.28 -11.34
C THR A 23 -3.81 -0.63 -10.06
N VAL A 24 -4.68 0.12 -9.38
CA VAL A 24 -4.40 0.60 -8.03
C VAL A 24 -4.46 -0.59 -7.09
N VAL A 25 -3.34 -0.87 -6.40
CA VAL A 25 -3.22 -2.04 -5.51
C VAL A 25 -3.10 -1.65 -4.04
N ALA A 26 -2.77 -0.39 -3.76
CA ALA A 26 -2.72 0.12 -2.39
C ALA A 26 -2.92 1.63 -2.41
N THR A 27 -3.45 2.16 -1.32
CA THR A 27 -3.56 3.61 -1.11
C THR A 27 -3.12 3.97 0.30
N LEU A 28 -2.53 5.16 0.42
CA LEU A 28 -2.22 5.78 1.70
C LEU A 28 -2.94 7.11 1.74
N SER A 29 -3.92 7.25 2.63
CA SER A 29 -4.69 8.47 2.74
C SER A 29 -3.90 9.58 3.44
N ASN A 30 -4.32 10.82 3.27
CA ASN A 30 -3.64 11.97 3.86
C ASN A 30 -3.64 11.96 5.39
N ASP A 31 -4.54 11.22 6.02
CA ASP A 31 -4.59 11.05 7.47
C ASP A 31 -3.88 9.78 7.94
N GLY A 32 -3.15 9.10 7.06
CA GLY A 32 -2.25 8.01 7.42
C GLY A 32 -2.81 6.61 7.29
N TRP A 33 -3.99 6.42 6.71
CA TRP A 33 -4.57 5.09 6.57
C TRP A 33 -4.05 4.38 5.31
N LEU A 34 -3.42 3.23 5.53
CA LEU A 34 -2.95 2.34 4.47
C LEU A 34 -4.00 1.28 4.20
N HIS A 35 -4.40 1.17 2.94
CA HIS A 35 -5.34 0.17 2.47
C HIS A 35 -4.70 -0.62 1.32
N VAL A 36 -4.68 -1.94 1.44
CA VAL A 36 -4.16 -2.85 0.40
C VAL A 36 -5.33 -3.53 -0.28
N TYR A 37 -5.47 -3.30 -1.58
CA TYR A 37 -6.62 -3.79 -2.35
C TYR A 37 -6.42 -5.19 -2.93
N GLY A 38 -5.17 -5.59 -3.20
CA GLY A 38 -4.94 -6.89 -3.79
C GLY A 38 -3.48 -7.30 -3.84
N LEU A 39 -3.26 -8.61 -3.82
CA LEU A 39 -1.96 -9.23 -3.96
C LEU A 39 -2.03 -10.21 -5.14
N TYR A 40 -2.29 -9.66 -6.34
CA TYR A 40 -2.72 -10.44 -7.50
C TYR A 40 -1.66 -11.37 -8.07
N SER A 41 -0.36 -11.02 -7.95
CA SER A 41 0.73 -11.78 -8.53
C SER A 41 2.01 -11.57 -7.74
N ASN A 42 3.05 -12.34 -8.06
CA ASN A 42 4.37 -12.13 -7.46
C ASN A 42 4.90 -10.73 -7.78
N THR A 43 4.64 -10.21 -8.97
CA THR A 43 5.04 -8.86 -9.34
C THR A 43 4.33 -7.80 -8.50
N THR A 44 3.02 -7.94 -8.31
CA THR A 44 2.24 -7.04 -7.43
C THR A 44 2.78 -7.07 -6.00
N ARG A 45 3.13 -8.26 -5.49
CA ARG A 45 3.71 -8.41 -4.15
C ARG A 45 5.02 -7.67 -4.02
N ARG A 46 5.88 -7.73 -5.04
CA ARG A 46 7.14 -6.99 -5.06
C ARG A 46 6.91 -5.48 -5.06
N HIS A 47 5.94 -5.01 -5.83
CA HIS A 47 5.59 -3.59 -5.88
C HIS A 47 5.12 -3.10 -4.52
N ILE A 48 4.25 -3.85 -3.85
CA ILE A 48 3.75 -3.50 -2.52
C ILE A 48 4.89 -3.52 -1.50
N SER A 49 5.75 -4.53 -1.55
CA SER A 49 6.91 -4.61 -0.64
C SER A 49 7.83 -3.41 -0.80
N ALA A 50 8.12 -3.00 -2.04
CA ALA A 50 8.94 -1.83 -2.31
C ALA A 50 8.27 -0.54 -1.82
N PHE A 51 6.96 -0.42 -2.01
CA PHE A 51 6.17 0.72 -1.53
C PHE A 51 6.26 0.84 0.00
N MET A 52 6.06 -0.27 0.70
CA MET A 52 6.14 -0.30 2.16
C MET A 52 7.52 0.13 2.66
N LYS A 53 8.58 -0.34 1.99
CA LYS A 53 9.95 0.03 2.35
C LYS A 53 10.25 1.49 2.03
N GLU A 54 9.78 1.99 0.91
CA GLU A 54 10.02 3.36 0.48
C GLU A 54 9.44 4.36 1.47
N PHE A 55 8.26 4.09 2.00
CA PHE A 55 7.61 4.94 2.98
C PHE A 55 7.91 4.55 4.42
N ASN A 56 8.72 3.50 4.62
CA ASN A 56 9.25 3.07 5.92
C ASN A 56 8.16 2.80 6.97
N PHE A 57 7.07 2.17 6.58
CA PHE A 57 5.97 1.89 7.52
C PHE A 57 5.58 0.41 7.62
N GLY A 58 6.47 -0.48 7.24
CA GLY A 58 6.23 -1.90 7.43
C GLY A 58 6.88 -2.75 6.35
N ASP A 59 6.40 -3.98 6.24
CA ASP A 59 6.91 -4.94 5.28
C ASP A 59 5.76 -5.68 4.59
N TYR A 60 6.11 -6.61 3.72
CA TYR A 60 5.14 -7.40 2.99
C TYR A 60 4.19 -8.19 3.90
N PHE A 61 4.66 -8.65 5.07
CA PHE A 61 3.82 -9.42 5.99
C PHE A 61 2.69 -8.56 6.54
N LEU A 62 2.93 -7.29 6.83
CA LEU A 62 1.87 -6.37 7.22
C LEU A 62 0.86 -6.19 6.09
N ALA A 63 1.33 -5.98 4.86
CA ALA A 63 0.44 -5.84 3.70
C ALA A 63 -0.42 -7.09 3.50
N LYS A 64 0.17 -8.27 3.64
CA LYS A 64 -0.55 -9.53 3.52
C LYS A 64 -1.62 -9.69 4.59
N LEU A 65 -1.29 -9.32 5.84
CA LEU A 65 -2.25 -9.34 6.94
C LEU A 65 -3.43 -8.40 6.66
N LEU A 66 -3.14 -7.17 6.25
CA LEU A 66 -4.17 -6.19 5.96
C LEU A 66 -5.11 -6.66 4.85
N TYR A 67 -4.55 -7.24 3.80
CA TYR A 67 -5.36 -7.73 2.70
C TYR A 67 -6.19 -8.96 3.11
N THR A 68 -5.56 -9.95 3.76
CA THR A 68 -6.19 -11.21 4.14
C THR A 68 -7.32 -10.99 5.13
N ASP A 69 -7.12 -10.14 6.12
CA ASP A 69 -8.08 -9.89 7.20
C ASP A 69 -9.01 -8.70 6.91
N ASN A 70 -8.88 -8.09 5.74
CA ASN A 70 -9.70 -6.95 5.33
C ASN A 70 -9.62 -5.79 6.33
N MET A 71 -8.37 -5.41 6.66
CA MET A 71 -8.06 -4.39 7.66
C MET A 71 -7.34 -3.22 7.01
N LYS A 72 -7.37 -2.05 7.68
CA LYS A 72 -6.55 -0.90 7.33
C LYS A 72 -5.62 -0.57 8.50
N TYR A 73 -4.49 0.07 8.20
CA TYR A 73 -3.43 0.36 9.16
C TYR A 73 -3.11 1.86 9.13
N ASN A 74 -3.04 2.48 10.31
CA ASN A 74 -2.64 3.88 10.41
C ASN A 74 -1.15 3.97 10.67
N ILE A 75 -0.40 4.60 9.75
CA ILE A 75 1.06 4.70 9.85
C ILE A 75 1.53 5.66 10.93
N HIS A 76 0.65 6.54 11.43
CA HIS A 76 1.01 7.50 12.47
C HIS A 76 0.76 6.95 13.87
N THR A 77 -0.31 6.17 14.04
CA THR A 77 -0.71 5.67 15.36
C THR A 77 -0.39 4.20 15.58
N GLY A 78 -0.15 3.44 14.50
CA GLY A 78 0.00 1.99 14.58
C GLY A 78 -1.31 1.23 14.72
N GLU A 79 -2.44 1.92 14.65
CA GLU A 79 -3.74 1.31 14.81
C GLU A 79 -4.13 0.46 13.61
N VAL A 80 -4.75 -0.69 13.87
CA VAL A 80 -5.31 -1.57 12.83
C VAL A 80 -6.81 -1.67 13.06
N CYS A 81 -7.59 -1.37 12.03
CA CYS A 81 -9.04 -1.36 12.10
C CYS A 81 -9.66 -2.13 10.93
N PRO A 82 -10.86 -2.73 11.10
CA PRO A 82 -11.61 -3.26 9.96
C PRO A 82 -11.94 -2.16 8.95
N ILE A 83 -11.95 -2.55 7.69
CA ILE A 83 -12.34 -1.64 6.60
C ILE A 83 -13.83 -1.38 6.63
#